data_622d131fc9b2219029bc02fae6c8f3ae
#
_entry.id   622d131fc9b2219029bc02fae6c8f3ae
#
_cell.length_a   1.000
_cell.length_b   1.000
_cell.length_c   1.000
_cell.angle_alpha   90.00
_cell.angle_beta   90.00
_cell.angle_gamma   90.00
#
_symmetry.space_group_name_H-M   'P 1'
#
loop_
_entity.id
_entity.type
_entity.pdbx_description
1 polymer ?
#
loop_
_entity_poly.entity_id
_entity_poly.type
_entity_poly.pdbx_seq_one_letter_code
_entity_poly.pdbx_strand_id
1 'polypeptide(L)'
;MHTLERLRRGELAGVTRLDLSQGLTEFPREIFTLADSLEVLNLSGNRLSSLPDDLPRLHRLRILFCSNNRFSEVPSVLGDCAELEMVGFKANRIHSLPATALPPKLRWLILTDNQLERLPDEIGRCQRLQKLMLAGNRLRALPTTLAHCQRLELLRIAANRLPGLPAWLLTMPRLSWLAFAGNPFSDAIEAAALAQHPVPPIAREHIVFGEVLGQGASGIIHRAEWQSPSQATKAMAAKLFKGSLTSDGLPHSEMAACIAAGEHPSLIRIAGPLADRDDAPPGLLMELIDPSFRALASPPSLASCTRDCYAPQQRFDAEQVLKIAAGVASVMQHLHARGILHGDLYGHNLLVDPSGRTLLSDFGAASFHDPLDDEGRALQRLEARAFGCLLEELLERCEGAGQDPRLQRLAELRQRCLLDTPLQRPDFGSLVSAINAIG
;
A
#
# COMPACT_ATOMS: atom_id res chain seq x y z
N MET A 1 7.04 -22.49 -16.54
CA MET A 1 5.62 -22.11 -16.55
C MET A 1 4.80 -23.32 -16.12
N HIS A 2 3.90 -23.17 -15.15
CA HIS A 2 3.00 -24.24 -14.72
C HIS A 2 1.81 -24.32 -15.68
N THR A 3 1.45 -25.53 -16.12
CA THR A 3 0.28 -25.78 -16.96
C THR A 3 -0.50 -26.96 -16.42
N LEU A 4 -1.81 -26.98 -16.70
CA LEU A 4 -2.67 -28.11 -16.32
C LEU A 4 -2.22 -29.43 -16.96
N GLU A 5 -1.69 -29.37 -18.20
CA GLU A 5 -1.18 -30.53 -18.88
C GLU A 5 0.05 -31.13 -18.17
N ARG A 6 1.01 -30.28 -17.75
CA ARG A 6 2.18 -30.75 -16.97
C ARG A 6 1.76 -31.32 -15.62
N LEU A 7 0.74 -30.73 -14.97
CA LEU A 7 0.18 -31.25 -13.72
C LEU A 7 -0.41 -32.66 -13.96
N ARG A 8 -1.21 -32.85 -15.02
CA ARG A 8 -1.80 -34.15 -15.41
C ARG A 8 -0.77 -35.21 -15.72
N ARG A 9 0.37 -34.84 -16.28
CA ARG A 9 1.49 -35.75 -16.55
C ARG A 9 2.33 -36.06 -15.31
N GLY A 10 2.03 -35.48 -14.14
CA GLY A 10 2.81 -35.68 -12.93
C GLY A 10 4.16 -34.94 -12.90
N GLU A 11 4.45 -34.08 -13.89
CA GLU A 11 5.71 -33.32 -14.01
C GLU A 11 5.88 -32.27 -12.92
N LEU A 12 4.83 -31.98 -12.15
CA LEU A 12 4.83 -30.98 -11.08
C LEU A 12 4.77 -31.63 -9.68
N ALA A 13 5.07 -32.94 -9.58
CA ALA A 13 5.10 -33.62 -8.29
C ALA A 13 6.08 -32.94 -7.32
N GLY A 14 5.65 -32.72 -6.07
CA GLY A 14 6.48 -32.13 -5.02
C GLY A 14 6.69 -30.61 -5.08
N VAL A 15 6.09 -29.89 -6.04
CA VAL A 15 6.17 -28.42 -6.04
C VAL A 15 5.44 -27.84 -4.84
N THR A 16 6.02 -26.80 -4.24
CA THR A 16 5.43 -26.07 -3.12
C THR A 16 4.58 -24.87 -3.58
N ARG A 17 4.75 -24.45 -4.83
CA ARG A 17 4.00 -23.35 -5.45
C ARG A 17 3.46 -23.76 -6.82
N LEU A 18 2.17 -23.50 -7.04
CA LEU A 18 1.50 -23.73 -8.32
C LEU A 18 0.79 -22.46 -8.78
N ASP A 19 1.13 -21.99 -9.99
CA ASP A 19 0.49 -20.86 -10.66
C ASP A 19 -0.18 -21.37 -11.94
N LEU A 20 -1.52 -21.29 -12.01
CA LEU A 20 -2.33 -21.70 -13.16
C LEU A 20 -3.26 -20.56 -13.60
N SER A 21 -3.01 -19.99 -14.77
CA SER A 21 -3.84 -18.96 -15.41
C SER A 21 -4.09 -19.37 -16.86
N GLN A 22 -5.12 -20.16 -17.11
CA GLN A 22 -5.42 -20.81 -18.40
C GLN A 22 -6.90 -20.73 -18.79
N GLY A 23 -7.64 -19.73 -18.25
CA GLY A 23 -9.05 -19.55 -18.52
C GLY A 23 -9.95 -20.65 -17.90
N LEU A 24 -9.48 -21.28 -16.82
CA LEU A 24 -10.17 -22.39 -16.13
C LEU A 24 -11.55 -21.93 -15.65
N THR A 25 -12.58 -22.76 -15.94
CA THR A 25 -13.95 -22.57 -15.48
C THR A 25 -14.29 -23.39 -14.23
N GLU A 26 -13.51 -24.43 -13.95
CA GLU A 26 -13.65 -25.33 -12.82
C GLU A 26 -12.30 -25.57 -12.17
N PHE A 27 -12.31 -25.91 -10.89
CA PHE A 27 -11.10 -26.23 -10.12
C PHE A 27 -10.54 -27.58 -10.62
N PRO A 28 -9.28 -27.63 -11.10
CA PRO A 28 -8.67 -28.87 -11.55
C PRO A 28 -8.42 -29.83 -10.40
N ARG A 29 -9.10 -30.98 -10.41
CA ARG A 29 -8.99 -32.00 -9.35
C ARG A 29 -7.59 -32.58 -9.21
N GLU A 30 -6.80 -32.52 -10.27
CA GLU A 30 -5.41 -32.96 -10.33
C GLU A 30 -4.51 -32.21 -9.34
N ILE A 31 -4.91 -30.99 -8.89
CA ILE A 31 -4.18 -30.20 -7.87
C ILE A 31 -4.03 -31.00 -6.56
N PHE A 32 -4.98 -31.88 -6.24
CA PHE A 32 -4.93 -32.72 -5.04
C PHE A 32 -3.78 -33.73 -5.04
N THR A 33 -3.17 -34.01 -6.17
CA THR A 33 -1.95 -34.85 -6.23
C THR A 33 -0.75 -34.16 -5.55
N LEU A 34 -0.86 -32.86 -5.28
CA LEU A 34 0.17 -32.05 -4.63
C LEU A 34 -0.12 -31.80 -3.13
N ALA A 35 -1.09 -32.52 -2.52
CA ALA A 35 -1.55 -32.26 -1.16
C ALA A 35 -0.42 -32.26 -0.11
N ASP A 36 0.59 -33.11 -0.29
CA ASP A 36 1.72 -33.26 0.64
C ASP A 36 2.82 -32.20 0.48
N SER A 37 2.74 -31.35 -0.57
CA SER A 37 3.80 -30.38 -0.85
C SER A 37 3.32 -28.95 -1.04
N LEU A 38 2.09 -28.74 -1.55
CA LEU A 38 1.62 -27.44 -2.03
C LEU A 38 1.35 -26.46 -0.87
N GLU A 39 2.09 -25.37 -0.83
CA GLU A 39 1.93 -24.27 0.14
C GLU A 39 1.30 -23.02 -0.48
N VAL A 40 1.55 -22.77 -1.76
CA VAL A 40 1.06 -21.59 -2.47
C VAL A 40 0.30 -22.01 -3.73
N LEU A 41 -0.99 -21.66 -3.80
CA LEU A 41 -1.84 -21.90 -4.97
C LEU A 41 -2.32 -20.57 -5.54
N ASN A 42 -1.94 -20.27 -6.77
CA ASN A 42 -2.39 -19.09 -7.50
C ASN A 42 -3.23 -19.50 -8.70
N LEU A 43 -4.53 -19.24 -8.62
CA LEU A 43 -5.53 -19.46 -9.65
C LEU A 43 -6.07 -18.14 -10.22
N SER A 44 -5.32 -17.05 -10.09
CA SER A 44 -5.73 -15.74 -10.61
C SER A 44 -5.79 -15.72 -12.13
N GLY A 45 -6.66 -14.86 -12.69
CA GLY A 45 -6.79 -14.71 -14.15
C GLY A 45 -7.55 -15.86 -14.83
N ASN A 46 -8.46 -16.51 -14.12
CA ASN A 46 -9.31 -17.58 -14.65
C ASN A 46 -10.80 -17.16 -14.73
N ARG A 47 -11.69 -18.13 -14.82
CA ARG A 47 -13.15 -17.95 -14.86
C ARG A 47 -13.86 -18.77 -13.78
N LEU A 48 -13.15 -19.03 -12.67
CA LEU A 48 -13.68 -19.81 -11.55
C LEU A 48 -14.79 -19.07 -10.83
N SER A 49 -15.82 -19.76 -10.39
CA SER A 49 -16.91 -19.23 -9.56
C SER A 49 -17.06 -19.95 -8.22
N SER A 50 -16.38 -21.10 -8.05
CA SER A 50 -16.40 -21.89 -6.82
C SER A 50 -15.08 -22.60 -6.58
N LEU A 51 -14.88 -23.06 -5.36
CA LEU A 51 -13.83 -24.00 -4.96
C LEU A 51 -14.49 -25.29 -4.45
N PRO A 52 -13.82 -26.44 -4.55
CA PRO A 52 -14.39 -27.71 -4.10
C PRO A 52 -14.44 -27.81 -2.57
N ASP A 53 -15.47 -28.48 -2.03
CA ASP A 53 -15.67 -28.65 -0.58
C ASP A 53 -14.54 -29.46 0.09
N ASP A 54 -13.82 -30.28 -0.66
CA ASP A 54 -12.68 -31.03 -0.17
C ASP A 54 -11.33 -30.31 -0.35
N LEU A 55 -11.34 -28.96 -0.56
CA LEU A 55 -10.13 -28.12 -0.60
C LEU A 55 -9.21 -28.32 0.62
N PRO A 56 -9.70 -28.59 1.86
CA PRO A 56 -8.85 -28.85 3.03
C PRO A 56 -7.94 -30.08 2.90
N ARG A 57 -8.14 -30.94 1.89
CA ARG A 57 -7.17 -32.01 1.54
C ARG A 57 -5.79 -31.43 1.20
N LEU A 58 -5.72 -30.18 0.72
CA LEU A 58 -4.46 -29.44 0.57
C LEU A 58 -3.99 -28.95 1.94
N HIS A 59 -3.67 -29.88 2.82
CA HIS A 59 -3.43 -29.62 4.25
C HIS A 59 -2.18 -28.77 4.55
N ARG A 60 -1.31 -28.52 3.55
CA ARG A 60 -0.15 -27.62 3.63
C ARG A 60 -0.41 -26.25 3.03
N LEU A 61 -1.60 -26.00 2.46
CA LEU A 61 -1.90 -24.76 1.75
C LEU A 61 -1.95 -23.58 2.73
N ARG A 62 -1.02 -22.65 2.55
CA ARG A 62 -0.89 -21.41 3.35
C ARG A 62 -1.37 -20.19 2.61
N ILE A 63 -1.27 -20.17 1.28
CA ILE A 63 -1.55 -19.00 0.46
C ILE A 63 -2.42 -19.40 -0.72
N LEU A 64 -3.57 -18.72 -0.89
CA LEU A 64 -4.49 -18.92 -2.00
C LEU A 64 -4.81 -17.58 -2.67
N PHE A 65 -4.54 -17.47 -3.95
CA PHE A 65 -4.95 -16.35 -4.79
C PHE A 65 -5.90 -16.80 -5.89
N CYS A 66 -7.08 -16.14 -5.95
CA CYS A 66 -8.14 -16.31 -6.94
C CYS A 66 -8.58 -14.96 -7.54
N SER A 67 -7.66 -14.01 -7.67
CA SER A 67 -7.95 -12.68 -8.22
C SER A 67 -8.35 -12.76 -9.70
N ASN A 68 -9.13 -11.78 -10.19
CA ASN A 68 -9.59 -11.76 -11.59
C ASN A 68 -10.30 -13.07 -12.00
N ASN A 69 -11.33 -13.44 -11.25
CA ASN A 69 -12.20 -14.59 -11.47
C ASN A 69 -13.69 -14.17 -11.46
N ARG A 70 -14.61 -15.09 -11.21
CA ARG A 70 -16.06 -14.87 -11.25
C ARG A 70 -16.79 -15.23 -9.95
N PHE A 71 -16.06 -15.23 -8.83
CA PHE A 71 -16.66 -15.51 -7.53
C PHE A 71 -17.68 -14.42 -7.16
N SER A 72 -18.86 -14.83 -6.70
CA SER A 72 -19.90 -13.95 -6.15
C SER A 72 -19.91 -13.93 -4.62
N GLU A 73 -19.25 -14.90 -3.99
CA GLU A 73 -19.12 -15.07 -2.56
C GLU A 73 -17.72 -15.63 -2.24
N VAL A 74 -17.18 -15.29 -1.08
CA VAL A 74 -15.97 -15.96 -0.57
C VAL A 74 -16.35 -17.37 -0.15
N PRO A 75 -15.71 -18.43 -0.72
CA PRO A 75 -16.10 -19.81 -0.43
C PRO A 75 -15.95 -20.20 1.03
N SER A 76 -17.01 -20.73 1.64
CA SER A 76 -17.04 -21.12 3.07
C SER A 76 -16.00 -22.17 3.43
N VAL A 77 -15.63 -23.05 2.49
CA VAL A 77 -14.61 -24.08 2.67
C VAL A 77 -13.24 -23.55 3.09
N LEU A 78 -12.96 -22.25 2.88
CA LEU A 78 -11.67 -21.65 3.29
C LEU A 78 -11.49 -21.68 4.80
N GLY A 79 -12.57 -21.58 5.58
CA GLY A 79 -12.51 -21.66 7.05
C GLY A 79 -12.04 -23.00 7.58
N ASP A 80 -12.21 -24.06 6.80
CA ASP A 80 -11.76 -25.41 7.14
C ASP A 80 -10.29 -25.66 6.76
N CYS A 81 -9.65 -24.72 6.02
CA CYS A 81 -8.24 -24.80 5.65
C CYS A 81 -7.35 -24.32 6.82
N ALA A 82 -6.96 -25.24 7.70
CA ALA A 82 -6.32 -24.94 8.98
C ALA A 82 -4.98 -24.17 8.90
N GLU A 83 -4.22 -24.32 7.79
CA GLU A 83 -2.93 -23.67 7.58
C GLU A 83 -3.01 -22.39 6.74
N LEU A 84 -4.20 -22.02 6.26
CA LEU A 84 -4.36 -20.89 5.34
C LEU A 84 -4.14 -19.55 6.07
N GLU A 85 -3.12 -18.80 5.62
CA GLU A 85 -2.69 -17.54 6.20
C GLU A 85 -3.02 -16.33 5.31
N MET A 86 -3.02 -16.52 3.98
CA MET A 86 -3.24 -15.45 3.01
C MET A 86 -4.28 -15.86 1.98
N VAL A 87 -5.27 -14.97 1.79
CA VAL A 87 -6.41 -15.20 0.90
C VAL A 87 -6.60 -13.96 0.03
N GLY A 88 -6.61 -14.14 -1.29
CA GLY A 88 -6.80 -13.05 -2.24
C GLY A 88 -7.84 -13.34 -3.32
N PHE A 89 -8.88 -12.49 -3.38
CA PHE A 89 -9.96 -12.52 -4.37
C PHE A 89 -10.18 -11.13 -5.00
N LYS A 90 -9.11 -10.38 -5.26
CA LYS A 90 -9.21 -9.07 -5.93
C LYS A 90 -9.90 -9.20 -7.29
N ALA A 91 -10.70 -8.18 -7.67
CA ALA A 91 -11.37 -8.09 -8.97
C ALA A 91 -12.22 -9.33 -9.28
N ASN A 92 -13.22 -9.54 -8.43
CA ASN A 92 -14.29 -10.53 -8.58
C ASN A 92 -15.67 -9.82 -8.52
N ARG A 93 -16.72 -10.54 -8.18
CA ARG A 93 -18.09 -10.02 -8.02
C ARG A 93 -18.63 -10.31 -6.62
N ILE A 94 -17.74 -10.40 -5.63
CA ILE A 94 -18.07 -10.86 -4.28
C ILE A 94 -18.92 -9.80 -3.57
N HIS A 95 -20.13 -10.20 -3.20
CA HIS A 95 -21.05 -9.42 -2.40
C HIS A 95 -21.24 -9.95 -0.97
N SER A 96 -20.70 -11.15 -0.67
CA SER A 96 -20.81 -11.82 0.62
C SER A 96 -19.48 -12.40 1.09
N LEU A 97 -19.18 -12.19 2.37
CA LEU A 97 -18.10 -12.86 3.12
C LEU A 97 -18.74 -13.59 4.28
N PRO A 98 -19.04 -14.90 4.14
CA PRO A 98 -19.59 -15.70 5.25
C PRO A 98 -18.59 -15.79 6.41
N ALA A 99 -19.10 -15.81 7.65
CA ALA A 99 -18.28 -16.02 8.84
C ALA A 99 -17.49 -17.34 8.80
N THR A 100 -18.06 -18.36 8.17
CA THR A 100 -17.45 -19.68 7.97
C THR A 100 -16.31 -19.68 6.96
N ALA A 101 -16.12 -18.60 6.18
CA ALA A 101 -15.05 -18.50 5.21
C ALA A 101 -13.72 -17.95 5.78
N LEU A 102 -13.67 -17.64 7.08
CA LEU A 102 -12.52 -17.03 7.73
C LEU A 102 -11.55 -18.08 8.30
N PRO A 103 -10.37 -18.31 7.70
CA PRO A 103 -9.41 -19.28 8.22
C PRO A 103 -8.85 -18.89 9.60
N PRO A 104 -8.56 -19.85 10.48
CA PRO A 104 -8.11 -19.57 11.86
C PRO A 104 -6.73 -18.91 11.94
N LYS A 105 -5.89 -19.08 10.92
CA LYS A 105 -4.53 -18.50 10.85
C LYS A 105 -4.44 -17.27 9.95
N LEU A 106 -5.56 -16.70 9.51
CA LEU A 106 -5.61 -15.61 8.54
C LEU A 106 -4.77 -14.40 9.00
N ARG A 107 -3.79 -14.03 8.15
CA ARG A 107 -2.89 -12.87 8.31
C ARG A 107 -3.15 -11.78 7.28
N TRP A 108 -3.55 -12.16 6.07
CA TRP A 108 -3.76 -11.24 4.97
C TRP A 108 -5.01 -11.60 4.17
N LEU A 109 -5.97 -10.67 4.11
CA LEU A 109 -7.19 -10.81 3.32
C LEU A 109 -7.27 -9.71 2.27
N ILE A 110 -7.38 -10.11 1.00
CA ILE A 110 -7.49 -9.20 -0.15
C ILE A 110 -8.85 -9.41 -0.82
N LEU A 111 -9.74 -8.44 -0.68
CA LEU A 111 -11.06 -8.40 -1.32
C LEU A 111 -11.26 -7.08 -2.10
N THR A 112 -10.16 -6.44 -2.51
CA THR A 112 -10.16 -5.22 -3.31
C THR A 112 -10.96 -5.43 -4.60
N ASP A 113 -11.68 -4.40 -5.06
CA ASP A 113 -12.45 -4.40 -6.30
C ASP A 113 -13.49 -5.53 -6.33
N ASN A 114 -14.47 -5.41 -5.41
CA ASN A 114 -15.60 -6.32 -5.27
C ASN A 114 -16.88 -5.53 -4.95
N GLN A 115 -17.91 -6.18 -4.44
CA GLN A 115 -19.24 -5.59 -4.21
C GLN A 115 -19.71 -5.75 -2.76
N LEU A 116 -18.79 -5.93 -1.80
CA LEU A 116 -19.12 -6.12 -0.39
C LEU A 116 -19.79 -4.88 0.20
N GLU A 117 -20.95 -5.07 0.84
CA GLU A 117 -21.65 -4.01 1.58
C GLU A 117 -21.37 -4.04 3.08
N ARG A 118 -20.94 -5.18 3.61
CA ARG A 118 -20.61 -5.40 5.02
C ARG A 118 -19.58 -6.51 5.21
N LEU A 119 -18.89 -6.49 6.33
CA LEU A 119 -18.07 -7.58 6.84
C LEU A 119 -18.83 -8.31 7.97
N PRO A 120 -18.62 -9.62 8.16
CA PRO A 120 -19.17 -10.34 9.30
C PRO A 120 -18.50 -9.91 10.61
N ASP A 121 -19.25 -9.92 11.70
CA ASP A 121 -18.69 -9.60 13.03
C ASP A 121 -17.60 -10.60 13.48
N GLU A 122 -17.64 -11.81 12.94
CA GLU A 122 -16.66 -12.85 13.19
C GLU A 122 -15.24 -12.49 12.69
N ILE A 123 -15.09 -11.46 11.87
CA ILE A 123 -13.76 -10.95 11.47
C ILE A 123 -12.90 -10.62 12.70
N GLY A 124 -13.52 -10.21 13.81
CA GLY A 124 -12.85 -9.96 15.08
C GLY A 124 -12.18 -11.20 15.71
N ARG A 125 -12.47 -12.41 15.24
CA ARG A 125 -11.80 -13.65 15.67
C ARG A 125 -10.45 -13.85 14.99
N CYS A 126 -10.15 -13.11 13.90
CA CYS A 126 -8.91 -13.22 13.14
C CYS A 126 -7.75 -12.51 13.88
N GLN A 127 -7.33 -13.05 15.02
CA GLN A 127 -6.33 -12.44 15.92
C GLN A 127 -4.92 -12.30 15.29
N ARG A 128 -4.67 -12.96 14.16
CA ARG A 128 -3.41 -12.88 13.40
C ARG A 128 -3.47 -11.89 12.23
N LEU A 129 -4.63 -11.29 11.97
CA LEU A 129 -4.84 -10.41 10.83
C LEU A 129 -3.90 -9.19 10.89
N GLN A 130 -3.04 -9.04 9.88
CA GLN A 130 -2.07 -7.96 9.72
C GLN A 130 -2.42 -7.03 8.57
N LYS A 131 -2.96 -7.58 7.46
CA LYS A 131 -3.40 -6.80 6.29
C LYS A 131 -4.84 -7.09 5.93
N LEU A 132 -5.63 -6.03 5.73
CA LEU A 132 -7.00 -6.10 5.25
C LEU A 132 -7.19 -5.10 4.11
N MET A 133 -7.40 -5.63 2.90
CA MET A 133 -7.49 -4.83 1.68
C MET A 133 -8.90 -4.93 1.10
N LEU A 134 -9.67 -3.85 1.24
CA LEU A 134 -11.10 -3.74 0.91
C LEU A 134 -11.40 -2.55 -0.01
N ALA A 135 -10.39 -1.92 -0.61
CA ALA A 135 -10.60 -0.79 -1.51
C ALA A 135 -11.53 -1.17 -2.68
N GLY A 136 -12.39 -0.24 -3.11
CA GLY A 136 -13.30 -0.47 -4.23
C GLY A 136 -14.42 -1.47 -3.92
N ASN A 137 -15.04 -1.35 -2.75
CA ASN A 137 -16.23 -2.08 -2.37
C ASN A 137 -17.42 -1.14 -2.14
N ARG A 138 -18.45 -1.61 -1.47
CA ARG A 138 -19.69 -0.85 -1.16
C ARG A 138 -19.94 -0.76 0.34
N LEU A 139 -18.89 -0.86 1.16
CA LEU A 139 -18.99 -0.89 2.61
C LEU A 139 -19.58 0.41 3.14
N ARG A 140 -20.59 0.30 4.00
CA ARG A 140 -21.26 1.43 4.67
C ARG A 140 -20.82 1.59 6.13
N ALA A 141 -20.20 0.56 6.70
CA ALA A 141 -19.65 0.55 8.05
C ALA A 141 -18.57 -0.52 8.17
N LEU A 142 -17.70 -0.36 9.16
CA LEU A 142 -16.79 -1.40 9.63
C LEU A 142 -17.36 -1.99 10.95
N PRO A 143 -17.38 -3.32 11.12
CA PRO A 143 -17.87 -3.93 12.35
C PRO A 143 -16.99 -3.55 13.54
N THR A 144 -17.58 -3.25 14.68
CA THR A 144 -16.85 -2.87 15.90
C THR A 144 -15.91 -3.98 16.39
N THR A 145 -16.23 -5.22 16.10
CA THR A 145 -15.40 -6.39 16.42
C THR A 145 -14.05 -6.40 15.71
N LEU A 146 -13.89 -5.67 14.59
CA LEU A 146 -12.60 -5.51 13.91
C LEU A 146 -11.56 -4.86 14.85
N ALA A 147 -11.98 -4.09 15.84
CA ALA A 147 -11.11 -3.56 16.89
C ALA A 147 -10.36 -4.67 17.67
N HIS A 148 -10.87 -5.91 17.68
CA HIS A 148 -10.21 -7.04 18.32
C HIS A 148 -9.01 -7.57 17.52
N CYS A 149 -8.87 -7.20 16.24
CA CYS A 149 -7.72 -7.57 15.42
C CYS A 149 -6.49 -6.71 15.77
N GLN A 150 -5.97 -6.88 16.98
CA GLN A 150 -4.89 -6.05 17.57
C GLN A 150 -3.56 -6.10 16.82
N ARG A 151 -3.41 -7.02 15.86
CA ARG A 151 -2.23 -7.12 14.97
C ARG A 151 -2.41 -6.44 13.63
N LEU A 152 -3.57 -5.81 13.37
CA LEU A 152 -3.83 -5.14 12.11
C LEU A 152 -2.90 -3.93 11.94
N GLU A 153 -2.08 -3.95 10.90
CA GLU A 153 -1.07 -2.94 10.59
C GLU A 153 -1.42 -2.14 9.33
N LEU A 154 -2.05 -2.80 8.35
CA LEU A 154 -2.46 -2.17 7.09
C LEU A 154 -3.95 -2.38 6.84
N LEU A 155 -4.66 -1.26 6.58
CA LEU A 155 -6.07 -1.25 6.22
C LEU A 155 -6.29 -0.37 4.98
N ARG A 156 -6.84 -0.97 3.91
CA ARG A 156 -7.22 -0.30 2.67
C ARG A 156 -8.74 -0.30 2.54
N ILE A 157 -9.39 0.83 2.79
CA ILE A 157 -10.84 1.04 2.71
C ILE A 157 -11.22 2.18 1.78
N ALA A 158 -10.30 2.61 0.92
CA ALA A 158 -10.56 3.62 -0.10
C ALA A 158 -11.67 3.18 -1.06
N ALA A 159 -12.34 4.14 -1.70
CA ALA A 159 -13.40 3.89 -2.68
C ALA A 159 -14.51 2.96 -2.14
N ASN A 160 -15.05 3.30 -0.98
CA ASN A 160 -16.19 2.64 -0.36
C ASN A 160 -17.35 3.64 -0.15
N ARG A 161 -18.29 3.35 0.74
CA ARG A 161 -19.46 4.19 1.05
C ARG A 161 -19.54 4.52 2.54
N LEU A 162 -18.39 4.62 3.19
CA LEU A 162 -18.31 4.92 4.61
C LEU A 162 -18.71 6.37 4.87
N PRO A 163 -19.55 6.65 5.88
CA PRO A 163 -19.94 8.01 6.26
C PRO A 163 -18.93 8.69 7.20
N GLY A 164 -17.92 7.97 7.69
CA GLY A 164 -16.87 8.43 8.61
C GLY A 164 -16.01 7.27 9.06
N LEU A 165 -14.91 7.57 9.76
CA LEU A 165 -14.07 6.58 10.40
C LEU A 165 -14.59 6.29 11.82
N PRO A 166 -14.70 5.02 12.25
CA PRO A 166 -15.11 4.71 13.61
C PRO A 166 -13.99 5.06 14.60
N ALA A 167 -14.35 5.69 15.73
CA ALA A 167 -13.38 6.17 16.74
C ALA A 167 -12.42 5.08 17.24
N TRP A 168 -12.86 3.83 17.35
CA TRP A 168 -12.00 2.72 17.78
C TRP A 168 -10.83 2.46 16.80
N LEU A 169 -10.98 2.80 15.52
CA LEU A 169 -9.92 2.62 14.52
C LEU A 169 -8.66 3.43 14.88
N LEU A 170 -8.85 4.63 15.41
CA LEU A 170 -7.77 5.55 15.80
C LEU A 170 -7.04 5.11 17.07
N THR A 171 -7.58 4.11 17.79
CA THR A 171 -6.96 3.54 19.00
C THR A 171 -6.25 2.22 18.77
N MET A 172 -6.27 1.70 17.52
CA MET A 172 -5.65 0.42 17.22
C MET A 172 -4.11 0.48 17.36
N PRO A 173 -3.52 -0.43 18.17
CA PRO A 173 -2.12 -0.28 18.61
C PRO A 173 -1.10 -0.46 17.50
N ARG A 174 -1.42 -1.19 16.44
CA ARG A 174 -0.47 -1.51 15.36
C ARG A 174 -0.83 -0.92 14.02
N LEU A 175 -1.99 -0.29 13.87
CA LEU A 175 -2.37 0.34 12.61
C LEU A 175 -1.38 1.45 12.26
N SER A 176 -0.83 1.37 11.05
CA SER A 176 0.27 2.23 10.56
C SER A 176 0.01 2.73 9.15
N TRP A 177 -0.62 1.91 8.33
CA TRP A 177 -0.84 2.15 6.91
C TRP A 177 -2.33 2.11 6.60
N LEU A 178 -2.96 3.28 6.55
CA LEU A 178 -4.40 3.46 6.36
C LEU A 178 -4.67 4.28 5.10
N ALA A 179 -5.51 3.76 4.19
CA ALA A 179 -6.02 4.50 3.04
C ALA A 179 -7.55 4.47 3.02
N PHE A 180 -8.16 5.66 2.90
CA PHE A 180 -9.62 5.83 2.95
C PHE A 180 -10.18 6.87 1.94
N ALA A 181 -9.37 7.38 1.02
CA ALA A 181 -9.82 8.31 -0.02
C ALA A 181 -11.00 7.77 -0.84
N GLY A 182 -11.83 8.64 -1.41
CA GLY A 182 -12.98 8.26 -2.21
C GLY A 182 -14.11 7.61 -1.40
N ASN A 183 -14.27 7.99 -0.14
CA ASN A 183 -15.46 7.75 0.66
C ASN A 183 -16.24 9.06 0.82
N PRO A 184 -17.58 9.03 0.98
CA PRO A 184 -18.38 10.25 1.08
C PRO A 184 -17.91 11.27 2.10
N PHE A 185 -17.32 10.83 3.21
CA PHE A 185 -16.80 11.75 4.25
C PHE A 185 -15.48 12.42 3.84
N SER A 186 -14.69 11.84 2.96
CA SER A 186 -13.38 12.35 2.53
C SER A 186 -13.45 13.23 1.28
N ASP A 187 -14.49 13.09 0.46
CA ASP A 187 -14.60 13.76 -0.85
C ASP A 187 -14.63 15.29 -0.74
N ALA A 188 -15.33 15.83 0.26
CA ALA A 188 -15.40 17.28 0.48
C ALA A 188 -14.05 17.87 0.92
N ILE A 189 -13.30 17.16 1.74
CA ILE A 189 -11.98 17.58 2.22
C ILE A 189 -10.98 17.57 1.05
N GLU A 190 -10.99 16.51 0.23
CA GLU A 190 -10.15 16.40 -0.97
C GLU A 190 -10.45 17.55 -1.96
N ALA A 191 -11.73 17.80 -2.24
CA ALA A 191 -12.15 18.89 -3.14
C ALA A 191 -11.70 20.27 -2.61
N ALA A 192 -11.82 20.51 -1.30
CA ALA A 192 -11.39 21.74 -0.67
C ALA A 192 -9.86 21.92 -0.75
N ALA A 193 -9.08 20.86 -0.53
CA ALA A 193 -7.62 20.88 -0.63
C ALA A 193 -7.16 21.23 -2.06
N LEU A 194 -7.78 20.64 -3.07
CA LEU A 194 -7.48 20.96 -4.48
C LEU A 194 -7.84 22.42 -4.83
N ALA A 195 -8.95 22.92 -4.34
CA ALA A 195 -9.37 24.30 -4.60
C ALA A 195 -8.43 25.34 -3.99
N GLN A 196 -7.74 24.99 -2.90
CA GLN A 196 -6.74 25.86 -2.25
C GLN A 196 -5.40 25.90 -3.01
N HIS A 197 -5.12 24.92 -3.85
CA HIS A 197 -3.85 24.79 -4.59
C HIS A 197 -4.09 24.61 -6.09
N PRO A 198 -4.70 25.59 -6.78
CA PRO A 198 -4.99 25.46 -8.20
C PRO A 198 -3.69 25.43 -9.01
N VAL A 199 -3.47 24.35 -9.74
CA VAL A 199 -2.35 24.21 -10.69
C VAL A 199 -2.95 24.15 -12.09
N PRO A 200 -2.55 25.07 -12.99
CA PRO A 200 -3.10 25.08 -14.34
C PRO A 200 -2.70 23.80 -15.11
N PRO A 201 -3.62 23.21 -15.88
CA PRO A 201 -3.32 22.03 -16.67
C PRO A 201 -2.32 22.35 -17.78
N ILE A 202 -1.44 21.39 -18.06
CA ILE A 202 -0.44 21.50 -19.12
C ILE A 202 -1.00 20.90 -20.40
N ALA A 203 -0.99 21.67 -21.47
CA ALA A 203 -1.45 21.23 -22.77
C ALA A 203 -0.60 20.07 -23.31
N ARG A 204 -1.24 18.98 -23.72
CA ARG A 204 -0.55 17.73 -24.13
C ARG A 204 0.26 17.88 -25.40
N GLU A 205 -0.11 18.80 -26.28
CA GLU A 205 0.64 19.13 -27.49
C GLU A 205 2.03 19.70 -27.21
N HIS A 206 2.26 20.18 -26.00
CA HIS A 206 3.58 20.64 -25.54
C HIS A 206 4.44 19.52 -24.93
N ILE A 207 3.95 18.28 -24.93
CA ILE A 207 4.65 17.14 -24.32
C ILE A 207 4.99 16.12 -25.39
N VAL A 208 6.27 15.84 -25.54
CA VAL A 208 6.77 14.72 -26.35
C VAL A 208 7.07 13.55 -25.42
N PHE A 209 6.29 12.47 -25.52
CA PHE A 209 6.49 11.26 -24.73
C PHE A 209 7.63 10.42 -25.32
N GLY A 210 8.54 9.99 -24.46
CA GLY A 210 9.66 9.11 -24.77
C GLY A 210 9.50 7.70 -24.20
N GLU A 211 10.62 7.09 -23.87
CA GLU A 211 10.70 5.73 -23.31
C GLU A 211 9.96 5.57 -21.99
N VAL A 212 9.55 4.34 -21.68
CA VAL A 212 8.98 3.97 -20.39
C VAL A 212 10.11 3.90 -19.35
N LEU A 213 10.04 4.73 -18.32
CA LEU A 213 10.95 4.72 -17.18
C LEU A 213 10.53 3.71 -16.09
N GLY A 214 9.23 3.48 -15.97
CA GLY A 214 8.70 2.54 -15.00
C GLY A 214 7.20 2.30 -15.16
N GLN A 215 6.73 1.21 -14.57
CA GLN A 215 5.32 0.84 -14.58
C GLN A 215 4.93 0.29 -13.21
N GLY A 216 3.89 0.88 -12.62
CA GLY A 216 3.31 0.45 -11.35
C GLY A 216 1.83 0.06 -11.47
N ALA A 217 1.21 -0.17 -10.31
CA ALA A 217 -0.21 -0.51 -10.23
C ALA A 217 -1.10 0.63 -10.69
N SER A 218 -0.76 1.88 -10.35
CA SER A 218 -1.55 3.08 -10.66
C SER A 218 -1.24 3.70 -12.03
N GLY A 219 -0.13 3.37 -12.70
CA GLY A 219 0.21 4.02 -13.95
C GLY A 219 1.50 3.58 -14.62
N ILE A 220 1.80 4.27 -15.72
CA ILE A 220 3.07 4.16 -16.45
C ILE A 220 3.77 5.51 -16.37
N ILE A 221 5.06 5.48 -16.09
CA ILE A 221 5.91 6.68 -16.08
C ILE A 221 6.75 6.67 -17.34
N HIS A 222 6.60 7.70 -18.13
CA HIS A 222 7.39 7.94 -19.36
C HIS A 222 8.41 9.03 -19.11
N ARG A 223 9.57 8.93 -19.75
CA ARG A 223 10.39 10.10 -20.03
C ARG A 223 9.58 11.05 -20.91
N ALA A 224 9.70 12.33 -20.69
CA ALA A 224 8.99 13.33 -21.48
C ALA A 224 9.89 14.55 -21.75
N GLU A 225 9.62 15.24 -22.84
CA GLU A 225 10.19 16.55 -23.12
C GLU A 225 9.05 17.58 -23.10
N TRP A 226 9.17 18.57 -22.23
CA TRP A 226 8.22 19.66 -22.16
C TRP A 226 8.68 20.84 -22.98
N GLN A 227 7.96 21.12 -24.06
CA GLN A 227 8.16 22.23 -24.97
C GLN A 227 7.27 23.42 -24.55
N SER A 228 7.64 24.11 -23.48
CA SER A 228 6.89 25.28 -23.04
C SER A 228 7.00 26.41 -24.07
N PRO A 229 5.90 27.10 -24.40
CA PRO A 229 5.94 28.21 -25.36
C PRO A 229 6.86 29.36 -24.98
N SER A 230 7.20 29.49 -23.70
CA SER A 230 7.98 30.61 -23.15
C SER A 230 9.33 30.22 -22.56
N GLN A 231 9.71 28.92 -22.58
CA GLN A 231 10.95 28.44 -21.97
C GLN A 231 11.67 27.41 -22.88
N ALA A 232 12.94 27.17 -22.61
CA ALA A 232 13.68 26.12 -23.29
C ALA A 232 13.07 24.74 -22.98
N THR A 233 13.14 23.82 -23.94
CA THR A 233 12.70 22.42 -23.76
C THR A 233 13.34 21.81 -22.53
N LYS A 234 12.51 21.24 -21.65
CA LYS A 234 12.95 20.63 -20.39
C LYS A 234 12.67 19.13 -20.39
N ALA A 235 13.68 18.34 -20.01
CA ALA A 235 13.50 16.91 -19.75
C ALA A 235 12.69 16.72 -18.46
N MET A 236 11.60 15.94 -18.54
CA MET A 236 10.63 15.70 -17.49
C MET A 236 10.29 14.21 -17.41
N ALA A 237 9.48 13.83 -16.44
CA ALA A 237 8.77 12.57 -16.40
C ALA A 237 7.25 12.81 -16.47
N ALA A 238 6.52 11.94 -17.16
CA ALA A 238 5.08 12.01 -17.24
C ALA A 238 4.49 10.71 -16.73
N LYS A 239 3.70 10.77 -15.63
CA LYS A 239 2.94 9.63 -15.12
C LYS A 239 1.55 9.64 -15.76
N LEU A 240 1.23 8.58 -16.50
CA LEU A 240 -0.10 8.33 -17.07
C LEU A 240 -0.81 7.31 -16.21
N PHE A 241 -1.96 7.67 -15.64
CA PHE A 241 -2.72 6.82 -14.73
C PHE A 241 -3.48 5.73 -15.49
N LYS A 242 -3.63 4.56 -14.86
CA LYS A 242 -4.33 3.40 -15.43
C LYS A 242 -5.56 3.06 -14.61
N GLY A 243 -6.63 2.71 -15.32
CA GLY A 243 -7.85 2.20 -14.70
C GLY A 243 -8.54 3.20 -13.78
N SER A 244 -9.58 2.76 -13.12
CA SER A 244 -10.40 3.57 -12.21
C SER A 244 -10.10 3.26 -10.73
N LEU A 245 -9.38 2.17 -10.43
CA LEU A 245 -9.09 1.71 -9.08
C LEU A 245 -7.77 0.94 -9.03
N THR A 246 -6.99 1.16 -7.97
CA THR A 246 -5.79 0.39 -7.63
C THR A 246 -6.02 -0.49 -6.40
N SER A 247 -4.98 -1.15 -5.89
CA SER A 247 -5.05 -1.90 -4.63
C SER A 247 -5.18 -0.98 -3.41
N ASP A 248 -4.73 0.25 -3.52
CA ASP A 248 -4.57 1.18 -2.41
C ASP A 248 -5.60 2.31 -2.45
N GLY A 249 -6.08 2.70 -3.64
CA GLY A 249 -7.07 3.76 -3.78
C GLY A 249 -7.39 4.14 -5.22
N LEU A 250 -7.75 5.38 -5.41
CA LEU A 250 -8.22 5.94 -6.67
C LEU A 250 -7.09 6.75 -7.33
N PRO A 251 -6.84 6.57 -8.64
CA PRO A 251 -5.83 7.37 -9.36
C PRO A 251 -6.06 8.87 -9.30
N HIS A 252 -7.31 9.34 -9.27
CA HIS A 252 -7.60 10.77 -9.15
C HIS A 252 -7.25 11.32 -7.74
N SER A 253 -7.46 10.54 -6.66
CA SER A 253 -7.05 10.95 -5.32
C SER A 253 -5.52 10.96 -5.17
N GLU A 254 -4.82 10.02 -5.81
CA GLU A 254 -3.36 10.06 -5.91
C GLU A 254 -2.88 11.34 -6.61
N MET A 255 -3.50 11.68 -7.75
CA MET A 255 -3.18 12.90 -8.48
C MET A 255 -3.46 14.15 -7.63
N ALA A 256 -4.60 14.17 -6.95
CA ALA A 256 -4.98 15.24 -6.05
C ALA A 256 -3.96 15.43 -4.91
N ALA A 257 -3.53 14.36 -4.28
CA ALA A 257 -2.53 14.38 -3.22
C ALA A 257 -1.16 14.87 -3.72
N CYS A 258 -0.71 14.41 -4.90
CA CYS A 258 0.52 14.89 -5.51
C CYS A 258 0.50 16.41 -5.76
N ILE A 259 -0.64 16.95 -6.24
CA ILE A 259 -0.80 18.38 -6.51
C ILE A 259 -0.84 19.18 -5.19
N ALA A 260 -1.68 18.75 -4.24
CA ALA A 260 -1.88 19.44 -2.97
C ALA A 260 -0.64 19.37 -2.06
N ALA A 261 0.22 18.36 -2.21
CA ALA A 261 1.48 18.25 -1.49
C ALA A 261 2.41 19.44 -1.74
N GLY A 262 2.34 20.06 -2.93
CA GLY A 262 3.15 21.22 -3.27
C GLY A 262 4.66 20.90 -3.32
N GLU A 263 5.50 21.90 -3.00
CA GLU A 263 6.96 21.78 -3.09
C GLU A 263 7.59 21.48 -1.72
N HIS A 264 8.50 20.51 -1.69
CA HIS A 264 9.36 20.18 -0.56
C HIS A 264 10.65 19.52 -1.06
N PRO A 265 11.83 19.74 -0.43
CA PRO A 265 13.10 19.16 -0.88
C PRO A 265 13.10 17.62 -0.95
N SER A 266 12.24 16.96 -0.17
CA SER A 266 12.06 15.49 -0.18
C SER A 266 10.80 15.04 -0.92
N LEU A 267 10.25 15.85 -1.83
CA LEU A 267 9.17 15.48 -2.76
C LEU A 267 9.63 15.61 -4.20
N ILE A 268 9.06 14.79 -5.06
CA ILE A 268 9.20 14.93 -6.51
C ILE A 268 8.36 16.13 -6.93
N ARG A 269 8.98 17.13 -7.53
CA ARG A 269 8.28 18.34 -7.95
C ARG A 269 7.28 18.04 -9.06
N ILE A 270 6.02 18.42 -8.86
CA ILE A 270 4.96 18.33 -9.84
C ILE A 270 4.89 19.63 -10.64
N ALA A 271 4.98 19.55 -11.97
CA ALA A 271 4.81 20.70 -12.83
C ALA A 271 3.32 21.00 -13.06
N GLY A 272 2.47 19.99 -13.13
CA GLY A 272 1.03 20.11 -13.22
C GLY A 272 0.33 18.88 -13.80
N PRO A 273 -1.01 18.86 -13.72
CA PRO A 273 -1.80 17.85 -14.41
C PRO A 273 -1.74 18.06 -15.93
N LEU A 274 -1.81 16.97 -16.69
CA LEU A 274 -1.99 17.05 -18.14
C LEU A 274 -3.43 17.43 -18.46
N ALA A 275 -3.65 18.29 -19.43
CA ALA A 275 -4.99 18.69 -19.86
C ALA A 275 -5.82 17.46 -20.25
N ASP A 276 -7.08 17.48 -19.82
CA ASP A 276 -8.02 16.38 -20.07
C ASP A 276 -8.29 16.22 -21.57
N ARG A 277 -8.38 14.95 -21.99
CA ARG A 277 -8.79 14.53 -23.33
C ARG A 277 -9.55 13.22 -23.21
N ASP A 278 -10.66 13.11 -23.95
CA ASP A 278 -11.53 11.93 -23.93
C ASP A 278 -10.82 10.65 -24.38
N ASP A 279 -9.78 10.79 -25.24
CA ASP A 279 -9.02 9.69 -25.85
C ASP A 279 -7.72 9.35 -25.13
N ALA A 280 -7.41 10.01 -23.99
CA ALA A 280 -6.15 9.84 -23.30
C ALA A 280 -6.32 9.72 -21.78
N PRO A 281 -5.54 8.84 -21.10
CA PRO A 281 -5.63 8.70 -19.65
C PRO A 281 -5.21 9.99 -18.94
N PRO A 282 -5.75 10.30 -17.75
CA PRO A 282 -5.27 11.40 -16.93
C PRO A 282 -3.79 11.23 -16.58
N GLY A 283 -3.10 12.32 -16.33
CA GLY A 283 -1.66 12.24 -16.03
C GLY A 283 -1.11 13.46 -15.34
N LEU A 284 0.11 13.32 -14.83
CA LEU A 284 0.91 14.36 -14.20
C LEU A 284 2.23 14.52 -14.93
N LEU A 285 2.65 15.78 -15.15
CA LEU A 285 4.01 16.12 -15.53
C LEU A 285 4.80 16.43 -14.26
N MET A 286 5.96 15.79 -14.11
CA MET A 286 6.80 15.91 -12.92
C MET A 286 8.27 16.01 -13.27
N GLU A 287 9.08 16.46 -12.34
CA GLU A 287 10.53 16.54 -12.52
C GLU A 287 11.12 15.13 -12.76
N LEU A 288 12.06 15.07 -13.70
CA LEU A 288 12.82 13.85 -13.95
C LEU A 288 13.82 13.64 -12.81
N ILE A 289 13.68 12.54 -12.09
CA ILE A 289 14.53 12.20 -10.96
C ILE A 289 15.93 11.86 -11.45
N ASP A 290 16.95 12.36 -10.73
CA ASP A 290 18.33 12.03 -11.00
C ASP A 290 18.56 10.51 -10.91
N PRO A 291 19.24 9.91 -11.90
CA PRO A 291 19.47 8.47 -11.90
C PRO A 291 20.33 7.93 -10.76
N SER A 292 20.93 8.77 -9.91
CA SER A 292 21.59 8.31 -8.67
C SER A 292 20.62 7.83 -7.59
N PHE A 293 19.35 8.27 -7.61
CA PHE A 293 18.33 7.83 -6.68
C PHE A 293 17.89 6.39 -6.96
N ARG A 294 17.75 5.60 -5.89
CA ARG A 294 17.27 4.21 -5.94
C ARG A 294 16.24 3.99 -4.84
N ALA A 295 15.31 3.06 -5.06
CA ALA A 295 14.41 2.61 -4.01
C ALA A 295 15.22 2.09 -2.81
N LEU A 296 14.87 2.57 -1.61
CA LEU A 296 15.56 2.22 -0.37
C LEU A 296 15.41 0.74 -0.04
N ALA A 297 14.26 0.15 -0.37
CA ALA A 297 13.94 -1.25 -0.12
C ALA A 297 13.14 -1.83 -1.28
N SER A 298 12.89 -3.13 -1.24
CA SER A 298 11.87 -3.81 -2.04
C SER A 298 10.58 -3.95 -1.22
N PRO A 299 9.40 -4.02 -1.88
CA PRO A 299 8.13 -4.16 -1.17
C PRO A 299 8.08 -5.44 -0.32
N PRO A 300 7.15 -5.50 0.66
CA PRO A 300 6.97 -6.67 1.51
C PRO A 300 6.75 -7.95 0.72
N SER A 301 7.42 -9.02 1.13
CA SER A 301 7.24 -10.37 0.59
C SER A 301 6.02 -11.07 1.21
N LEU A 302 5.65 -12.23 0.67
CA LEU A 302 4.64 -13.09 1.29
C LEU A 302 5.05 -13.54 2.70
N ALA A 303 6.35 -13.66 2.99
CA ALA A 303 6.86 -14.03 4.30
C ALA A 303 6.83 -12.87 5.29
N SER A 304 7.34 -11.69 4.89
CA SER A 304 7.41 -10.51 5.76
C SER A 304 6.04 -9.86 6.01
N CYS A 305 5.09 -10.04 5.11
CA CYS A 305 3.72 -9.52 5.13
C CYS A 305 3.62 -7.99 5.16
N THR A 306 4.13 -7.33 6.20
CA THR A 306 4.03 -5.88 6.43
C THR A 306 5.39 -5.19 6.58
N ARG A 307 6.50 -5.89 6.39
CA ARG A 307 7.85 -5.32 6.46
C ARG A 307 8.54 -5.40 5.13
N ASP A 308 9.24 -4.36 4.77
CA ASP A 308 10.02 -4.28 3.55
C ASP A 308 11.16 -5.30 3.50
N CYS A 309 11.55 -5.62 2.27
CA CYS A 309 12.66 -6.52 2.01
C CYS A 309 13.89 -5.72 1.56
N TYR A 310 14.98 -5.88 2.26
CA TYR A 310 16.28 -5.28 1.94
C TYR A 310 17.24 -6.34 1.40
N ALA A 311 18.15 -5.93 0.53
CA ALA A 311 19.20 -6.86 0.10
C ALA A 311 20.05 -7.30 1.32
N PRO A 312 20.45 -8.59 1.41
CA PRO A 312 21.14 -9.11 2.60
C PRO A 312 22.40 -8.34 2.99
N GLN A 313 23.12 -7.78 2.01
CA GLN A 313 24.35 -7.02 2.20
C GLN A 313 24.15 -5.51 2.27
N GLN A 314 22.92 -5.03 2.19
CA GLN A 314 22.63 -3.59 2.28
C GLN A 314 22.89 -3.08 3.69
N ARG A 315 23.80 -2.11 3.79
CA ARG A 315 24.18 -1.45 5.05
C ARG A 315 24.15 0.05 4.85
N PHE A 316 23.98 0.76 5.95
CA PHE A 316 23.99 2.22 5.99
C PHE A 316 25.05 2.68 7.00
N ASP A 317 25.66 3.81 6.74
CA ASP A 317 26.43 4.52 7.76
C ASP A 317 25.50 5.43 8.60
N ALA A 318 26.03 5.96 9.69
CA ALA A 318 25.25 6.79 10.61
C ALA A 318 24.73 8.09 9.96
N GLU A 319 25.52 8.71 9.08
CA GLU A 319 25.14 9.93 8.39
C GLU A 319 23.99 9.69 7.41
N GLN A 320 24.03 8.57 6.68
CA GLN A 320 22.93 8.18 5.78
C GLN A 320 21.63 7.96 6.57
N VAL A 321 21.69 7.21 7.68
CA VAL A 321 20.51 6.94 8.53
C VAL A 321 19.91 8.25 9.06
N LEU A 322 20.73 9.15 9.58
CA LEU A 322 20.29 10.44 10.12
C LEU A 322 19.67 11.32 9.03
N LYS A 323 20.29 11.39 7.85
CA LYS A 323 19.76 12.18 6.72
C LYS A 323 18.44 11.62 6.19
N ILE A 324 18.33 10.29 6.05
CA ILE A 324 17.07 9.64 5.65
C ILE A 324 15.99 9.94 6.68
N ALA A 325 16.28 9.73 7.96
CA ALA A 325 15.33 10.00 9.04
C ALA A 325 14.87 11.47 9.06
N ALA A 326 15.80 12.42 8.91
CA ALA A 326 15.49 13.84 8.87
C ALA A 326 14.64 14.23 7.65
N GLY A 327 15.01 13.74 6.47
CA GLY A 327 14.28 13.99 5.22
C GLY A 327 12.85 13.48 5.27
N VAL A 328 12.66 12.24 5.76
CA VAL A 328 11.33 11.63 5.91
C VAL A 328 10.51 12.34 6.97
N ALA A 329 11.06 12.64 8.15
CA ALA A 329 10.33 13.37 9.20
C ALA A 329 9.87 14.75 8.71
N SER A 330 10.75 15.48 7.99
CA SER A 330 10.45 16.79 7.43
C SER A 330 9.32 16.75 6.39
N VAL A 331 9.37 15.80 5.45
CA VAL A 331 8.31 15.70 4.42
C VAL A 331 6.99 15.25 5.01
N MET A 332 6.99 14.35 6.00
CA MET A 332 5.75 13.94 6.67
C MET A 332 5.13 15.08 7.49
N GLN A 333 5.95 15.90 8.17
CA GLN A 333 5.47 17.12 8.82
C GLN A 333 4.80 18.06 7.81
N HIS A 334 5.43 18.24 6.64
CA HIS A 334 4.91 19.08 5.57
C HIS A 334 3.56 18.57 5.03
N LEU A 335 3.44 17.28 4.79
CA LEU A 335 2.19 16.66 4.30
C LEU A 335 1.08 16.78 5.35
N HIS A 336 1.37 16.46 6.60
CA HIS A 336 0.40 16.56 7.70
C HIS A 336 -0.11 17.98 7.93
N ALA A 337 0.76 19.00 7.81
CA ALA A 337 0.35 20.39 7.87
C ALA A 337 -0.59 20.81 6.73
N ARG A 338 -0.57 20.07 5.60
CA ARG A 338 -1.46 20.26 4.45
C ARG A 338 -2.68 19.33 4.47
N GLY A 339 -2.90 18.62 5.57
CA GLY A 339 -4.02 17.69 5.71
C GLY A 339 -3.90 16.45 4.85
N ILE A 340 -2.68 16.01 4.50
CA ILE A 340 -2.42 14.83 3.69
C ILE A 340 -1.77 13.74 4.56
N LEU A 341 -2.41 12.57 4.61
CA LEU A 341 -1.79 11.32 5.03
C LEU A 341 -1.22 10.63 3.80
N HIS A 342 0.02 10.16 3.89
CA HIS A 342 0.61 9.38 2.81
C HIS A 342 -0.01 7.99 2.71
N GLY A 343 -0.33 7.38 3.85
CA GLY A 343 -1.01 6.09 3.95
C GLY A 343 -0.16 4.88 3.62
N ASP A 344 1.04 5.08 3.06
CA ASP A 344 1.94 4.00 2.61
C ASP A 344 3.44 4.34 2.82
N LEU A 345 3.77 4.90 3.99
CA LEU A 345 5.15 5.22 4.34
C LEU A 345 5.94 3.93 4.58
N TYR A 346 6.66 3.51 3.55
CA TYR A 346 7.53 2.34 3.48
C TYR A 346 8.88 2.71 2.86
N GLY A 347 9.93 1.94 3.13
CA GLY A 347 11.23 2.12 2.49
C GLY A 347 11.18 1.93 0.98
N HIS A 348 10.33 1.04 0.45
CA HIS A 348 10.19 0.86 -1.00
C HIS A 348 9.54 2.06 -1.72
N ASN A 349 8.85 2.94 -1.00
CA ASN A 349 8.30 4.19 -1.50
C ASN A 349 9.25 5.39 -1.28
N LEU A 350 10.45 5.14 -0.78
CA LEU A 350 11.51 6.13 -0.62
C LEU A 350 12.60 5.91 -1.67
N LEU A 351 12.93 6.97 -2.38
CA LEU A 351 14.08 6.99 -3.30
C LEU A 351 15.21 7.72 -2.59
N VAL A 352 16.39 7.07 -2.51
CA VAL A 352 17.54 7.60 -1.77
C VAL A 352 18.77 7.62 -2.67
N ASP A 353 19.53 8.72 -2.63
CA ASP A 353 20.81 8.84 -3.30
C ASP A 353 21.98 8.35 -2.38
N PRO A 354 23.18 8.16 -2.91
CA PRO A 354 24.33 7.71 -2.11
C PRO A 354 24.68 8.62 -0.93
N SER A 355 24.25 9.86 -0.90
CA SER A 355 24.48 10.80 0.22
C SER A 355 23.42 10.72 1.31
N GLY A 356 22.36 9.93 1.13
CA GLY A 356 21.22 9.83 2.04
C GLY A 356 20.10 10.86 1.79
N ARG A 357 20.17 11.68 0.72
CA ARG A 357 19.02 12.53 0.34
C ARG A 357 17.84 11.64 -0.06
N THR A 358 16.67 12.02 0.37
CA THR A 358 15.47 11.17 0.26
C THR A 358 14.37 11.91 -0.48
N LEU A 359 13.69 11.20 -1.39
CA LEU A 359 12.43 11.61 -2.03
C LEU A 359 11.34 10.62 -1.67
N LEU A 360 10.23 11.12 -1.15
CA LEU A 360 9.02 10.33 -0.93
C LEU A 360 8.23 10.25 -2.23
N SER A 361 7.78 9.05 -2.57
CA SER A 361 7.07 8.74 -3.82
C SER A 361 5.81 7.93 -3.52
N ASP A 362 5.02 7.64 -4.53
CA ASP A 362 3.83 6.79 -4.52
C ASP A 362 2.74 7.23 -3.54
N PHE A 363 1.92 8.19 -3.98
CA PHE A 363 0.76 8.69 -3.26
C PHE A 363 -0.52 7.85 -3.48
N GLY A 364 -0.41 6.63 -3.98
CA GLY A 364 -1.55 5.76 -4.30
C GLY A 364 -2.48 5.44 -3.13
N ALA A 365 -1.97 5.52 -1.89
CA ALA A 365 -2.73 5.32 -0.66
C ALA A 365 -3.06 6.62 0.07
N ALA A 366 -2.71 7.77 -0.49
CA ALA A 366 -2.91 9.04 0.18
C ALA A 366 -4.38 9.34 0.44
N SER A 367 -4.64 10.02 1.56
CA SER A 367 -5.98 10.40 1.99
C SER A 367 -5.96 11.78 2.64
N PHE A 368 -7.02 12.56 2.45
CA PHE A 368 -7.11 13.89 3.02
C PHE A 368 -7.84 13.88 4.36
N HIS A 369 -7.41 14.73 5.29
CA HIS A 369 -7.99 14.91 6.62
C HIS A 369 -7.93 16.41 7.02
N ASP A 370 -8.72 16.80 8.01
CA ASP A 370 -8.56 18.12 8.63
C ASP A 370 -7.39 18.06 9.64
N PRO A 371 -6.28 18.80 9.41
CA PRO A 371 -5.13 18.76 10.31
C PRO A 371 -5.38 19.43 11.67
N LEU A 372 -6.47 20.18 11.81
CA LEU A 372 -6.76 20.98 12.99
C LEU A 372 -7.70 20.28 13.98
N ASP A 373 -8.45 19.26 13.55
CA ASP A 373 -9.36 18.52 14.42
C ASP A 373 -8.68 17.37 15.17
N ASP A 374 -9.39 16.78 16.13
CA ASP A 374 -8.85 15.69 16.96
C ASP A 374 -8.70 14.38 16.18
N GLU A 375 -9.59 14.14 15.21
CA GLU A 375 -9.52 12.96 14.33
C GLU A 375 -8.28 13.03 13.44
N GLY A 376 -8.04 14.16 12.80
CA GLY A 376 -6.86 14.36 11.95
C GLY A 376 -5.56 14.22 12.74
N ARG A 377 -5.49 14.80 13.96
CA ARG A 377 -4.33 14.62 14.83
C ARG A 377 -4.12 13.15 15.22
N ALA A 378 -5.18 12.40 15.47
CA ALA A 378 -5.08 10.97 15.77
C ALA A 378 -4.61 10.17 14.55
N LEU A 379 -5.10 10.48 13.35
CA LEU A 379 -4.67 9.87 12.09
C LEU A 379 -3.16 10.09 11.85
N GLN A 380 -2.65 11.31 12.08
CA GLN A 380 -1.21 11.61 11.97
C GLN A 380 -0.36 10.74 12.91
N ARG A 381 -0.88 10.39 14.10
CA ARG A 381 -0.19 9.50 15.06
C ARG A 381 -0.14 8.02 14.59
N LEU A 382 -1.04 7.60 13.70
CA LEU A 382 -0.92 6.29 13.06
C LEU A 382 0.29 6.25 12.13
N GLU A 383 0.52 7.29 11.34
CA GLU A 383 1.69 7.35 10.45
C GLU A 383 3.02 7.52 11.20
N ALA A 384 3.00 8.12 12.39
CA ALA A 384 4.19 8.13 13.26
C ALA A 384 4.70 6.70 13.56
N ARG A 385 3.79 5.72 13.66
CA ARG A 385 4.20 4.33 13.81
C ARG A 385 4.85 3.75 12.55
N ALA A 386 4.35 4.11 11.35
CA ALA A 386 4.99 3.70 10.10
C ALA A 386 6.44 4.22 10.03
N PHE A 387 6.66 5.48 10.44
CA PHE A 387 8.00 6.04 10.58
C PHE A 387 8.85 5.28 11.61
N GLY A 388 8.27 4.88 12.75
CA GLY A 388 8.94 4.04 13.75
C GLY A 388 9.39 2.69 13.17
N CYS A 389 8.58 2.05 12.30
CA CYS A 389 8.95 0.84 11.59
C CYS A 389 10.12 1.07 10.62
N LEU A 390 10.11 2.18 9.88
CA LEU A 390 11.21 2.57 9.00
C LEU A 390 12.51 2.79 9.80
N LEU A 391 12.44 3.50 10.93
CA LEU A 391 13.60 3.69 11.81
C LEU A 391 14.17 2.36 12.35
N GLU A 392 13.30 1.41 12.68
CA GLU A 392 13.70 0.06 13.08
C GLU A 392 14.50 -0.62 11.97
N GLU A 393 14.00 -0.63 10.74
CA GLU A 393 14.65 -1.23 9.57
C GLU A 393 16.00 -0.58 9.24
N LEU A 394 16.11 0.75 9.36
CA LEU A 394 17.34 1.49 9.13
C LEU A 394 18.39 1.21 10.20
N LEU A 395 18.00 1.24 11.48
CA LEU A 395 18.90 1.01 12.62
C LEU A 395 19.44 -0.43 12.66
N GLU A 396 18.61 -1.42 12.31
CA GLU A 396 19.03 -2.81 12.21
C GLU A 396 20.12 -3.03 11.13
N ARG A 397 20.16 -2.15 10.13
CA ARG A 397 21.11 -2.21 9.01
C ARG A 397 22.23 -1.20 9.10
N CYS A 398 22.29 -0.44 10.19
CA CYS A 398 23.33 0.57 10.40
C CYS A 398 24.54 -0.03 11.10
N GLU A 399 25.71 0.11 10.49
CA GLU A 399 26.98 -0.29 11.10
C GLU A 399 27.30 0.63 12.28
N GLY A 400 27.63 0.02 13.43
CA GLY A 400 27.98 0.78 14.63
C GLY A 400 26.82 1.47 15.36
N ALA A 401 25.56 1.11 15.07
CA ALA A 401 24.38 1.74 15.68
C ALA A 401 24.38 1.75 17.22
N GLY A 402 24.96 0.74 17.87
CA GLY A 402 25.07 0.68 19.33
C GLY A 402 26.17 1.57 19.92
N GLN A 403 27.07 2.13 19.13
CA GLN A 403 28.23 2.91 19.59
C GLN A 403 28.09 4.41 19.34
N ASP A 404 27.26 4.83 18.38
CA ASP A 404 27.03 6.25 18.08
C ASP A 404 25.89 6.80 18.98
N PRO A 405 26.18 7.80 19.86
CA PRO A 405 25.17 8.39 20.73
C PRO A 405 23.99 9.01 19.96
N ARG A 406 24.20 9.48 18.73
CA ARG A 406 23.16 10.05 17.88
C ARG A 406 22.16 8.96 17.46
N LEU A 407 22.65 7.78 17.09
CA LEU A 407 21.81 6.65 16.71
C LEU A 407 21.08 6.05 17.93
N GLN A 408 21.68 6.13 19.13
CA GLN A 408 21.00 5.76 20.38
C GLN A 408 19.79 6.66 20.64
N ARG A 409 19.92 8.00 20.48
CA ARG A 409 18.78 8.93 20.56
C ARG A 409 17.73 8.67 19.48
N LEU A 410 18.16 8.31 18.26
CA LEU A 410 17.22 7.94 17.19
C LEU A 410 16.47 6.64 17.55
N ALA A 411 17.13 5.67 18.20
CA ALA A 411 16.49 4.45 18.71
C ALA A 411 15.46 4.73 19.81
N GLU A 412 15.68 5.74 20.67
CA GLU A 412 14.68 6.20 21.64
C GLU A 412 13.46 6.81 20.94
N LEU A 413 13.66 7.61 19.88
CA LEU A 413 12.55 8.14 19.08
C LEU A 413 11.77 7.04 18.40
N ARG A 414 12.45 6.01 17.84
CA ARG A 414 11.79 4.80 17.31
C ARG A 414 10.87 4.16 18.36
N GLN A 415 11.35 3.96 19.60
CA GLN A 415 10.54 3.37 20.67
C GLN A 415 9.27 4.20 20.93
N ARG A 416 9.38 5.52 20.97
CA ARG A 416 8.24 6.44 21.16
C ARG A 416 7.24 6.36 20.00
N CYS A 417 7.71 6.22 18.76
CA CYS A 417 6.85 6.03 17.59
C CYS A 417 6.10 4.70 17.62
N LEU A 418 6.67 3.66 18.23
CA LEU A 418 6.12 2.31 18.28
C LEU A 418 5.23 2.04 19.51
N LEU A 419 4.94 3.04 20.34
CA LEU A 419 4.03 2.89 21.48
C LEU A 419 2.67 2.31 21.04
N ASP A 420 2.13 1.40 21.86
CA ASP A 420 0.83 0.74 21.57
C ASP A 420 -0.36 1.70 21.68
N THR A 421 -0.23 2.80 22.44
CA THR A 421 -1.24 3.86 22.51
C THR A 421 -0.96 4.94 21.46
N PRO A 422 -1.74 5.03 20.36
CA PRO A 422 -1.44 5.96 19.25
C PRO A 422 -1.29 7.41 19.70
N LEU A 423 -2.17 7.91 20.57
CA LEU A 423 -2.15 9.31 21.04
C LEU A 423 -0.90 9.69 21.85
N GLN A 424 -0.15 8.71 22.36
CA GLN A 424 1.12 8.95 23.07
C GLN A 424 2.33 9.04 22.13
N ARG A 425 2.16 8.68 20.85
CA ARG A 425 3.23 8.80 19.86
C ARG A 425 3.52 10.26 19.56
N PRO A 426 4.78 10.63 19.24
CA PRO A 426 5.11 11.99 18.83
C PRO A 426 4.44 12.35 17.49
N ASP A 427 4.10 13.63 17.29
CA ASP A 427 3.81 14.17 15.95
C ASP A 427 5.10 14.43 15.18
N PHE A 428 4.97 14.67 13.87
CA PHE A 428 6.14 14.90 13.05
C PHE A 428 6.83 16.24 13.33
N GLY A 429 6.14 17.23 13.87
CA GLY A 429 6.78 18.47 14.36
C GLY A 429 7.74 18.21 15.51
N SER A 430 7.32 17.41 16.49
CA SER A 430 8.16 16.95 17.60
C SER A 430 9.31 16.05 17.13
N LEU A 431 9.07 15.18 16.15
CA LEU A 431 10.09 14.31 15.57
C LEU A 431 11.17 15.12 14.84
N VAL A 432 10.79 16.07 13.99
CA VAL A 432 11.72 16.97 13.29
C VAL A 432 12.58 17.72 14.28
N SER A 433 11.97 18.32 15.32
CA SER A 433 12.70 19.05 16.35
C SER A 433 13.71 18.16 17.09
N ALA A 434 13.30 16.93 17.43
CA ALA A 434 14.17 15.98 18.12
C ALA A 434 15.31 15.46 17.22
N ILE A 435 15.05 15.18 15.95
CA ILE A 435 16.07 14.71 15.00
C ILE A 435 17.09 15.81 14.72
N ASN A 436 16.64 17.07 14.53
CA ASN A 436 17.53 18.20 14.35
C ASN A 436 18.43 18.47 15.56
N ALA A 437 17.99 18.09 16.77
CA ALA A 437 18.82 18.20 17.99
C ALA A 437 19.81 17.04 18.15
N ILE A 438 19.73 16.00 17.33
CA ILE A 438 20.67 14.86 17.29
C ILE A 438 21.89 15.18 16.41
N GLY A 439 21.67 15.84 15.27
CA GLY A 439 22.70 16.24 14.32
C GLY A 439 23.24 17.58 14.64
#